data_90dff8f6f86db21c89fd3b990280bb57
#
_entry.id   90dff8f6f86db21c89fd3b990280bb57
#
_cell.length_a   1.000
_cell.length_b   1.000
_cell.length_c   1.000
_cell.angle_alpha   90.00
_cell.angle_beta   90.00
_cell.angle_gamma   90.00
#
_symmetry.space_group_name_H-M   'P 1'
#
loop_
_entity.id
_entity.type
_entity.pdbx_description
1 polymer ?
#
loop_
_entity_poly.entity_id
_entity_poly.type
_entity_poly.pdbx_seq_one_letter_code
_entity_poly.pdbx_strand_id
1 'polypeptide(L)'
;MTPLVNAPLFYVMGPSGAGKDSVLARARALLPADTSVVFAHRYITRPPDASGENHVALSVAEFAMRRAHGLFAFHWQAHGNHYGIGREIHAWRKAGLTVVVSGSREHFQDVAGVDPETYPVLITAPIELLRNRLAARGREDQAAAARRLERSDAYDVHDPRLITITNDGPVDDAARTLVTALAMSRSAPAARLRA
;
A
#
# COMPACT_ATOMS: atom_id res chain seq x y z
N MET A 1 -12.59 -24.73 -19.39
CA MET A 1 -12.46 -23.28 -19.15
C MET A 1 -11.32 -23.09 -18.15
N THR A 2 -10.21 -22.52 -18.58
CA THR A 2 -9.11 -22.15 -17.69
C THR A 2 -9.65 -21.12 -16.66
N PRO A 3 -9.43 -21.29 -15.36
CA PRO A 3 -9.85 -20.28 -14.41
C PRO A 3 -9.22 -18.94 -14.79
N LEU A 4 -10.03 -17.90 -14.87
CA LEU A 4 -9.54 -16.54 -15.07
C LEU A 4 -8.69 -16.18 -13.85
N VAL A 5 -7.38 -16.31 -13.97
CA VAL A 5 -6.43 -15.86 -12.95
C VAL A 5 -6.51 -14.33 -12.94
N ASN A 6 -6.95 -13.75 -11.84
CA ASN A 6 -6.93 -12.31 -11.68
C ASN A 6 -5.49 -11.80 -11.78
N ALA A 7 -5.30 -10.63 -12.39
CA ALA A 7 -3.99 -9.99 -12.39
C ALA A 7 -3.52 -9.69 -10.95
N PRO A 8 -2.21 -9.61 -10.70
CA PRO A 8 -1.65 -9.45 -9.35
C PRO A 8 -2.17 -8.23 -8.60
N LEU A 9 -2.31 -8.38 -7.28
CA LEU A 9 -2.52 -7.28 -6.33
C LEU A 9 -1.24 -7.10 -5.49
N PHE A 10 -0.64 -5.91 -5.54
CA PHE A 10 0.47 -5.54 -4.68
C PHE A 10 -0.03 -4.71 -3.51
N TYR A 11 0.11 -5.23 -2.31
CA TYR A 11 -0.29 -4.55 -1.09
C TYR A 11 0.93 -3.90 -0.42
N VAL A 12 1.09 -2.59 -0.65
CA VAL A 12 2.24 -1.84 -0.17
C VAL A 12 1.97 -1.29 1.22
N MET A 13 2.80 -1.65 2.17
CA MET A 13 2.69 -1.29 3.57
C MET A 13 4.05 -0.85 4.13
N GLY A 14 4.06 -0.37 5.35
CA GLY A 14 5.30 0.03 6.04
C GLY A 14 5.04 1.04 7.14
N PRO A 15 6.02 1.29 8.00
CA PRO A 15 5.90 2.21 9.12
C PRO A 15 5.63 3.65 8.68
N SER A 16 5.13 4.45 9.62
CA SER A 16 5.07 5.90 9.44
C SER A 16 6.49 6.44 9.26
N GLY A 17 6.67 7.37 8.34
CA GLY A 17 8.01 7.89 8.03
C GLY A 17 8.81 7.08 7.00
N ALA A 18 8.41 5.86 6.63
CA ALA A 18 9.09 5.05 5.62
C ALA A 18 9.07 5.66 4.20
N GLY A 19 8.22 6.66 3.94
CA GLY A 19 8.14 7.34 2.64
C GLY A 19 7.32 6.60 1.60
N LYS A 20 6.37 5.73 2.02
CA LYS A 20 5.51 4.96 1.10
C LYS A 20 4.90 5.78 -0.01
N ASP A 21 4.27 6.92 0.33
CA ASP A 21 3.54 7.73 -0.64
C ASP A 21 4.50 8.36 -1.66
N SER A 22 5.70 8.77 -1.22
CA SER A 22 6.76 9.27 -2.11
C SER A 22 7.28 8.18 -3.06
N VAL A 23 7.54 6.98 -2.53
CA VAL A 23 7.99 5.83 -3.35
C VAL A 23 6.91 5.44 -4.36
N LEU A 24 5.63 5.38 -3.96
CA LEU A 24 4.52 5.06 -4.86
C LEU A 24 4.34 6.12 -5.94
N ALA A 25 4.40 7.42 -5.58
CA ALA A 25 4.31 8.52 -6.53
C ALA A 25 5.46 8.47 -7.55
N ARG A 26 6.69 8.21 -7.06
CA ARG A 26 7.86 8.11 -7.92
C ARG A 26 7.83 6.87 -8.81
N ALA A 27 7.43 5.72 -8.27
CA ALA A 27 7.26 4.49 -9.07
C ALA A 27 6.24 4.70 -10.20
N ARG A 28 5.11 5.36 -9.91
CA ARG A 28 4.11 5.73 -10.94
C ARG A 28 4.74 6.58 -12.06
N ALA A 29 5.57 7.56 -11.70
CA ALA A 29 6.23 8.43 -12.68
C ALA A 29 7.32 7.73 -13.51
N LEU A 30 7.88 6.62 -13.01
CA LEU A 30 8.91 5.83 -13.71
C LEU A 30 8.30 4.77 -14.65
N LEU A 31 7.02 4.46 -14.50
CA LEU A 31 6.36 3.47 -15.37
C LEU A 31 6.08 4.06 -16.75
N PRO A 32 6.23 3.27 -17.83
CA PRO A 32 5.83 3.67 -19.18
C PRO A 32 4.34 4.04 -19.27
N ALA A 33 4.00 4.90 -20.21
CA ALA A 33 2.62 5.36 -20.42
C ALA A 33 1.65 4.23 -20.82
N ASP A 34 2.16 3.18 -21.47
CA ASP A 34 1.42 1.99 -21.91
C ASP A 34 1.42 0.87 -20.87
N THR A 35 1.82 1.16 -19.64
CA THR A 35 1.84 0.15 -18.58
C THR A 35 0.46 -0.38 -18.24
N SER A 36 0.36 -1.67 -17.95
CA SER A 36 -0.86 -2.29 -17.39
C SER A 36 -0.84 -2.32 -15.85
N VAL A 37 -0.26 -1.30 -15.22
CA VAL A 37 -0.21 -1.13 -13.76
C VAL A 37 -1.06 0.05 -13.34
N VAL A 38 -1.95 -0.15 -12.36
CA VAL A 38 -2.82 0.88 -11.79
C VAL A 38 -2.54 1.03 -10.30
N PHE A 39 -2.35 2.26 -9.85
CA PHE A 39 -2.26 2.60 -8.43
C PHE A 39 -3.64 3.03 -7.93
N ALA A 40 -4.23 2.24 -7.05
CA ALA A 40 -5.54 2.54 -6.51
C ALA A 40 -5.49 3.73 -5.54
N HIS A 41 -6.53 4.55 -5.58
CA HIS A 41 -6.73 5.59 -4.58
C HIS A 41 -7.15 4.97 -3.24
N ARG A 42 -6.74 5.60 -2.14
CA ARG A 42 -7.38 5.40 -0.84
C ARG A 42 -8.58 6.34 -0.71
N TYR A 43 -9.66 5.87 -0.13
CA TYR A 43 -10.76 6.69 0.38
C TYR A 43 -10.50 6.94 1.86
N ILE A 44 -10.41 8.19 2.30
CA ILE A 44 -10.02 8.53 3.68
C ILE A 44 -10.97 9.59 4.25
N THR A 45 -11.38 9.43 5.51
CA THR A 45 -12.19 10.43 6.24
C THR A 45 -11.33 11.58 6.79
N ARG A 46 -10.36 12.04 6.01
CA ARG A 46 -9.47 13.16 6.29
C ARG A 46 -9.51 14.12 5.11
N PRO A 47 -9.53 15.44 5.33
CA PRO A 47 -9.40 16.41 4.24
C PRO A 47 -8.14 16.16 3.41
N PRO A 48 -8.15 16.51 2.11
CA PRO A 48 -6.95 16.50 1.30
C PRO A 48 -5.89 17.40 1.93
N ASP A 49 -4.67 16.93 1.99
CA ASP A 49 -3.54 17.73 2.45
C ASP A 49 -2.48 17.88 1.36
N ALA A 50 -1.58 18.84 1.55
CA ALA A 50 -0.47 19.13 0.63
C ALA A 50 0.62 18.03 0.62
N SER A 51 0.42 16.90 1.31
CA SER A 51 1.45 15.84 1.44
C SER A 51 1.63 14.99 0.18
N GLY A 52 0.87 15.28 -0.89
CA GLY A 52 0.97 14.55 -2.16
C GLY A 52 0.41 13.12 -2.11
N GLU A 53 -0.32 12.76 -1.07
CA GLU A 53 -1.00 11.49 -0.99
C GLU A 53 -2.17 11.45 -1.98
N ASN A 54 -2.17 10.44 -2.85
CA ASN A 54 -3.24 10.21 -3.82
C ASN A 54 -4.46 9.57 -3.14
N HIS A 55 -5.34 10.38 -2.53
CA HIS A 55 -6.54 9.88 -1.89
C HIS A 55 -7.79 10.70 -2.25
N VAL A 56 -8.95 10.07 -2.09
CA VAL A 56 -10.26 10.70 -2.19
C VAL A 56 -10.78 10.94 -0.78
N ALA A 57 -10.97 12.21 -0.41
CA ALA A 57 -11.53 12.58 0.88
C ALA A 57 -13.04 12.28 0.92
N LEU A 58 -13.50 11.63 1.98
CA LEU A 58 -14.90 11.38 2.25
C LEU A 58 -15.29 11.97 3.61
N SER A 59 -16.55 12.34 3.77
CA SER A 59 -17.12 12.54 5.09
C SER A 59 -17.28 11.21 5.82
N VAL A 60 -17.31 11.22 7.15
CA VAL A 60 -17.55 10.01 7.96
C VAL A 60 -18.89 9.35 7.57
N ALA A 61 -19.92 10.16 7.34
CA ALA A 61 -21.24 9.66 6.94
C ALA A 61 -21.21 8.98 5.57
N GLU A 62 -20.54 9.57 4.59
CA GLU A 62 -20.39 8.97 3.26
C GLU A 62 -19.56 7.68 3.30
N PHE A 63 -18.48 7.67 4.08
CA PHE A 63 -17.68 6.46 4.27
C PHE A 63 -18.52 5.33 4.87
N ALA A 64 -19.30 5.62 5.90
CA ALA A 64 -20.19 4.65 6.56
C ALA A 64 -21.24 4.11 5.57
N MET A 65 -21.86 4.96 4.77
CA MET A 65 -22.80 4.57 3.73
C MET A 65 -22.14 3.65 2.70
N ARG A 66 -20.98 4.02 2.15
CA ARG A 66 -20.24 3.18 1.20
C ARG A 66 -19.85 1.83 1.79
N ARG A 67 -19.43 1.79 3.04
CA ARG A 67 -19.12 0.55 3.75
C ARG A 67 -20.36 -0.33 3.89
N ALA A 68 -21.49 0.23 4.31
CA ALA A 68 -22.74 -0.51 4.48
C ALA A 68 -23.24 -1.13 3.16
N HIS A 69 -22.97 -0.48 2.02
CA HIS A 69 -23.30 -1.00 0.68
C HIS A 69 -22.18 -1.86 0.06
N GLY A 70 -21.15 -2.21 0.83
CA GLY A 70 -20.08 -3.09 0.37
C GLY A 70 -19.25 -2.53 -0.79
N LEU A 71 -19.08 -1.20 -0.87
CA LEU A 71 -18.35 -0.56 -1.96
C LEU A 71 -16.82 -0.57 -1.77
N PHE A 72 -16.33 -1.06 -0.62
CA PHE A 72 -14.91 -1.25 -0.39
C PHE A 72 -14.52 -2.73 -0.56
N ALA A 73 -13.38 -2.96 -1.21
CA ALA A 73 -12.71 -4.26 -1.23
C ALA A 73 -12.04 -4.53 0.14
N PHE A 74 -11.38 -3.49 0.68
CA PHE A 74 -10.74 -3.50 2.00
C PHE A 74 -11.04 -2.19 2.71
N HIS A 75 -11.20 -2.22 4.02
CA HIS A 75 -11.33 -1.01 4.84
C HIS A 75 -10.79 -1.25 6.25
N TRP A 76 -10.24 -0.22 6.85
CA TRP A 76 -9.70 -0.26 8.22
C TRP A 76 -9.82 1.11 8.87
N GLN A 77 -9.51 1.15 10.16
CA GLN A 77 -9.42 2.39 10.93
C GLN A 77 -8.01 2.55 11.49
N ALA A 78 -7.44 3.73 11.35
CA ALA A 78 -6.15 4.08 11.93
C ALA A 78 -6.07 5.60 12.18
N HIS A 79 -5.36 5.98 13.25
CA HIS A 79 -5.12 7.39 13.57
C HIS A 79 -6.38 8.27 13.56
N GLY A 80 -7.49 7.77 14.08
CA GLY A 80 -8.76 8.50 14.14
C GLY A 80 -9.48 8.67 12.80
N ASN A 81 -8.98 8.08 11.71
CA ASN A 81 -9.61 8.12 10.39
C ASN A 81 -10.00 6.73 9.91
N HIS A 82 -10.98 6.69 9.02
CA HIS A 82 -11.32 5.49 8.26
C HIS A 82 -10.61 5.52 6.90
N TYR A 83 -10.18 4.35 6.47
CA TYR A 83 -9.48 4.12 5.20
C TYR A 83 -10.19 3.03 4.43
N GLY A 84 -10.34 3.21 3.12
CA GLY A 84 -10.94 2.22 2.23
C GLY A 84 -10.20 2.11 0.91
N ILE A 85 -10.18 0.91 0.34
CA ILE A 85 -9.84 0.63 -1.05
C ILE A 85 -11.13 0.20 -1.72
N GLY A 86 -11.50 0.86 -2.81
CA GLY A 86 -12.76 0.61 -3.49
C GLY A 86 -12.77 -0.73 -4.24
N ARG A 87 -13.97 -1.26 -4.48
CA ARG A 87 -14.17 -2.54 -5.20
C ARG A 87 -13.80 -2.48 -6.68
N GLU A 88 -13.60 -1.31 -7.24
CA GLU A 88 -13.11 -1.12 -8.62
C GLU A 88 -11.82 -1.89 -8.91
N ILE A 89 -10.99 -2.16 -7.89
CA ILE A 89 -9.77 -2.97 -8.04
C ILE A 89 -10.06 -4.37 -8.59
N HIS A 90 -11.20 -4.96 -8.28
CA HIS A 90 -11.58 -6.28 -8.80
C HIS A 90 -11.85 -6.24 -10.31
N ALA A 91 -12.52 -5.19 -10.79
CA ALA A 91 -12.76 -5.00 -12.22
C ALA A 91 -11.46 -4.76 -12.98
N TRP A 92 -10.53 -3.98 -12.42
CA TRP A 92 -9.22 -3.72 -13.01
C TRP A 92 -8.39 -4.99 -13.11
N ARG A 93 -8.32 -5.79 -12.05
CA ARG A 93 -7.60 -7.07 -12.05
C ARG A 93 -8.20 -8.07 -13.03
N LYS A 94 -9.53 -8.12 -13.12
CA LYS A 94 -10.23 -8.95 -14.11
C LYS A 94 -9.95 -8.51 -15.54
N ALA A 95 -9.72 -7.21 -15.77
CA ALA A 95 -9.29 -6.66 -17.05
C ALA A 95 -7.79 -6.87 -17.35
N GLY A 96 -7.05 -7.57 -16.48
CA GLY A 96 -5.63 -7.87 -16.66
C GLY A 96 -4.67 -6.81 -16.13
N LEU A 97 -5.17 -5.82 -15.37
CA LEU A 97 -4.33 -4.77 -14.80
C LEU A 97 -3.73 -5.21 -13.46
N THR A 98 -2.41 -5.13 -13.32
CA THR A 98 -1.74 -5.23 -12.01
C THR A 98 -2.15 -4.04 -11.15
N VAL A 99 -2.66 -4.31 -9.96
CA VAL A 99 -3.14 -3.26 -9.05
C VAL A 99 -2.17 -3.09 -7.89
N VAL A 100 -1.82 -1.84 -7.59
CA VAL A 100 -1.01 -1.46 -6.42
C VAL A 100 -1.88 -0.69 -5.46
N VAL A 101 -1.96 -1.15 -4.21
CA VAL A 101 -2.69 -0.48 -3.13
C VAL A 101 -1.75 -0.09 -2.00
N SER A 102 -2.00 1.05 -1.35
CA SER A 102 -1.30 1.45 -0.13
C SER A 102 -2.17 1.09 1.07
N GLY A 103 -1.67 0.22 1.95
CA GLY A 103 -2.42 -0.31 3.07
C GLY A 103 -1.70 -0.20 4.42
N SER A 104 -2.30 -0.80 5.45
CA SER A 104 -1.77 -0.91 6.80
C SER A 104 -1.15 -2.29 7.02
N ARG A 105 -0.02 -2.37 7.74
CA ARG A 105 0.57 -3.66 8.15
C ARG A 105 -0.35 -4.45 9.06
N GLU A 106 -0.99 -3.76 10.01
CA GLU A 106 -1.95 -4.34 10.94
C GLU A 106 -3.12 -5.05 10.23
N HIS A 107 -3.53 -4.50 9.07
CA HIS A 107 -4.68 -5.02 8.32
C HIS A 107 -4.28 -6.01 7.20
N PHE A 108 -3.00 -6.26 7.00
CA PHE A 108 -2.54 -7.13 5.91
C PHE A 108 -3.04 -8.57 6.05
N GLN A 109 -3.09 -9.11 7.27
CA GLN A 109 -3.55 -10.50 7.51
C GLN A 109 -5.01 -10.70 7.07
N ASP A 110 -5.87 -9.70 7.31
CA ASP A 110 -7.27 -9.75 6.86
C ASP A 110 -7.35 -9.74 5.33
N VAL A 111 -6.51 -8.93 4.68
CA VAL A 111 -6.43 -8.87 3.21
C VAL A 111 -5.92 -10.18 2.62
N ALA A 112 -4.86 -10.75 3.18
CA ALA A 112 -4.29 -12.02 2.74
C ALA A 112 -5.26 -13.20 2.91
N GLY A 113 -6.10 -13.15 3.96
CA GLY A 113 -7.16 -14.14 4.20
C GLY A 113 -8.27 -14.09 3.16
N VAL A 114 -8.55 -12.92 2.60
CA VAL A 114 -9.61 -12.73 1.58
C VAL A 114 -9.08 -12.91 0.16
N ASP A 115 -7.84 -12.48 -0.09
CA ASP A 115 -7.20 -12.54 -1.41
C ASP A 115 -5.79 -13.12 -1.28
N PRO A 116 -5.66 -14.46 -1.30
CA PRO A 116 -4.37 -15.14 -1.12
C PRO A 116 -3.37 -14.90 -2.27
N GLU A 117 -3.80 -14.36 -3.40
CA GLU A 117 -2.93 -13.98 -4.52
C GLU A 117 -2.33 -12.57 -4.36
N THR A 118 -2.51 -11.95 -3.19
CA THR A 118 -1.91 -10.65 -2.87
C THR A 118 -0.41 -10.78 -2.60
N TYR A 119 0.39 -9.92 -3.23
CA TYR A 119 1.84 -9.78 -3.01
C TYR A 119 2.11 -8.71 -1.96
N PRO A 120 2.57 -9.06 -0.76
CA PRO A 120 2.93 -8.09 0.26
C PRO A 120 4.23 -7.38 -0.10
N VAL A 121 4.24 -6.05 0.00
CA VAL A 121 5.42 -5.20 -0.17
C VAL A 121 5.60 -4.35 1.08
N LEU A 122 6.72 -4.51 1.76
CA LEU A 122 7.08 -3.73 2.93
C LEU A 122 8.11 -2.66 2.55
N ILE A 123 7.70 -1.39 2.56
CA ILE A 123 8.63 -0.28 2.47
C ILE A 123 9.08 0.09 3.87
N THR A 124 10.38 0.02 4.13
CA THR A 124 11.00 0.30 5.42
C THR A 124 12.13 1.32 5.30
N ALA A 125 12.67 1.74 6.43
CA ALA A 125 13.90 2.55 6.52
C ALA A 125 14.54 2.32 7.89
N PRO A 126 15.85 2.60 8.09
CA PRO A 126 16.50 2.55 9.39
C PRO A 126 15.75 3.40 10.42
N ILE A 127 15.68 2.91 11.67
CA ILE A 127 14.90 3.51 12.76
C ILE A 127 15.23 4.99 12.98
N GLU A 128 16.51 5.34 12.91
CA GLU A 128 16.97 6.72 13.08
C GLU A 128 16.45 7.64 11.96
N LEU A 129 16.40 7.11 10.73
CA LEU A 129 15.86 7.86 9.60
C LEU A 129 14.34 8.05 9.72
N LEU A 130 13.62 7.04 10.22
CA LEU A 130 12.18 7.15 10.52
C LEU A 130 11.92 8.23 11.57
N ARG A 131 12.72 8.25 12.68
CA ARG A 131 12.64 9.28 13.72
C ARG A 131 12.84 10.68 13.16
N ASN A 132 13.90 10.88 12.38
CA ASN A 132 14.21 12.17 11.78
C ASN A 132 13.12 12.65 10.83
N ARG A 133 12.57 11.76 9.99
CA ARG A 133 11.49 12.08 9.05
C ARG A 133 10.18 12.41 9.77
N LEU A 134 9.87 11.73 10.88
CA LEU A 134 8.69 12.02 11.69
C LEU A 134 8.83 13.38 12.40
N ALA A 135 9.99 13.67 12.98
CA ALA A 135 10.28 14.95 13.62
C ALA A 135 10.16 16.13 12.63
N ALA A 136 10.71 15.98 11.42
CA ALA A 136 10.67 17.02 10.38
C ALA A 136 9.24 17.32 9.87
N ARG A 137 8.28 16.41 10.02
CA ARG A 137 6.87 16.62 9.62
C ARG A 137 6.08 17.53 10.56
N GLY A 138 6.55 17.77 11.79
CA GLY A 138 5.97 18.72 12.75
C GLY A 138 4.52 18.46 13.14
N ARG A 139 3.94 17.31 12.80
CA ARG A 139 2.51 17.01 12.96
C ARG A 139 2.14 16.37 14.30
N GLU A 140 3.14 15.97 15.08
CA GLU A 140 2.93 15.22 16.32
C GLU A 140 3.97 15.58 17.38
N ASP A 141 3.54 15.49 18.65
CA ASP A 141 4.44 15.47 19.80
C ASP A 141 5.44 14.32 19.70
N GLN A 142 6.69 14.52 20.16
CA GLN A 142 7.76 13.51 20.15
C GLN A 142 7.33 12.19 20.80
N ALA A 143 6.49 12.24 21.85
CA ALA A 143 5.95 11.08 22.51
C ALA A 143 4.96 10.27 21.64
N ALA A 144 4.20 10.94 20.78
CA ALA A 144 3.31 10.28 19.82
C ALA A 144 4.11 9.63 18.69
N ALA A 145 5.18 10.29 18.24
CA ALA A 145 6.09 9.73 17.24
C ALA A 145 6.83 8.49 17.76
N ALA A 146 7.30 8.51 19.02
CA ALA A 146 7.95 7.36 19.67
C ALA A 146 7.00 6.17 19.80
N ARG A 147 5.76 6.38 20.27
CA ARG A 147 4.72 5.33 20.36
C ARG A 147 4.36 4.74 18.98
N ARG A 148 4.48 5.51 17.90
CA ARG A 148 4.26 4.99 16.53
C ARG A 148 5.40 4.12 16.04
N LEU A 149 6.62 4.43 16.45
CA LEU A 149 7.80 3.60 16.15
C LEU A 149 7.78 2.28 16.94
N GLU A 150 7.45 2.31 18.24
CA GLU A 150 7.27 1.10 19.04
C GLU A 150 6.19 0.17 18.49
N ARG A 151 5.05 0.72 18.08
CA ARG A 151 4.02 -0.06 17.35
C ARG A 151 4.49 -0.53 15.98
N SER A 152 5.49 0.13 15.40
CA SER A 152 6.08 -0.25 14.13
C SER A 152 6.78 -1.62 14.21
N ASP A 153 7.38 -1.96 15.34
CA ASP A 153 8.06 -3.23 15.53
C ASP A 153 7.12 -4.37 15.95
N ALA A 154 5.89 -4.02 16.39
CA ALA A 154 4.91 -4.99 16.86
C ALA A 154 4.20 -5.79 15.73
N TYR A 155 4.27 -5.31 14.49
CA TYR A 155 3.63 -5.98 13.36
C TYR A 155 4.67 -6.57 12.40
N ASP A 156 5.10 -7.77 12.72
CA ASP A 156 5.94 -8.55 11.81
C ASP A 156 5.07 -9.23 10.75
N VAL A 157 5.45 -9.09 9.50
CA VAL A 157 4.70 -9.65 8.38
C VAL A 157 5.38 -10.93 7.95
N HIS A 158 4.79 -12.05 8.32
CA HIS A 158 5.25 -13.36 7.94
C HIS A 158 4.50 -13.85 6.68
N ASP A 159 5.07 -13.60 5.51
CA ASP A 159 4.62 -14.17 4.24
C ASP A 159 5.85 -14.50 3.40
N PRO A 160 5.96 -15.74 2.86
CA PRO A 160 7.13 -16.15 2.08
C PRO A 160 7.31 -15.34 0.79
N ARG A 161 6.28 -14.62 0.35
CA ARG A 161 6.30 -13.74 -0.84
C ARG A 161 6.60 -12.29 -0.48
N LEU A 162 6.92 -11.99 0.78
CA LEU A 162 7.16 -10.62 1.23
C LEU A 162 8.35 -10.00 0.47
N ILE A 163 8.07 -8.89 -0.20
CA ILE A 163 9.08 -8.06 -0.86
C ILE A 163 9.41 -6.90 0.07
N THR A 164 10.63 -6.87 0.60
CA THR A 164 11.10 -5.76 1.44
C THR A 164 11.90 -4.77 0.61
N ILE A 165 11.54 -3.49 0.69
CA ILE A 165 12.19 -2.38 0.01
C ILE A 165 12.68 -1.39 1.06
N THR A 166 13.99 -1.20 1.17
CA THR A 166 14.59 -0.21 2.07
C THR A 166 14.67 1.15 1.37
N ASN A 167 14.08 2.18 2.00
CA ASN A 167 14.08 3.55 1.50
C ASN A 167 14.99 4.42 2.40
N ASP A 168 16.29 4.21 2.30
CA ASP A 168 17.34 4.85 3.12
C ASP A 168 18.23 5.81 2.33
N GLY A 169 18.04 5.88 1.02
CA GLY A 169 18.75 6.75 0.08
C GLY A 169 17.80 7.61 -0.77
N PRO A 170 18.18 7.93 -2.01
CA PRO A 170 17.33 8.59 -2.99
C PRO A 170 16.04 7.80 -3.20
N VAL A 171 14.89 8.48 -3.23
CA VAL A 171 13.57 7.85 -3.43
C VAL A 171 13.49 7.06 -4.75
N ASP A 172 14.29 7.45 -5.74
CA ASP A 172 14.38 6.78 -7.03
C ASP A 172 14.81 5.31 -6.90
N ASP A 173 15.70 5.00 -5.98
CA ASP A 173 16.24 3.65 -5.81
C ASP A 173 15.15 2.70 -5.29
N ALA A 174 14.44 3.11 -4.23
CA ALA A 174 13.29 2.36 -3.71
C ALA A 174 12.16 2.25 -4.74
N ALA A 175 11.91 3.32 -5.51
CA ALA A 175 10.90 3.33 -6.56
C ALA A 175 11.25 2.38 -7.72
N ARG A 176 12.51 2.34 -8.17
CA ARG A 176 12.99 1.39 -9.20
C ARG A 176 12.89 -0.06 -8.72
N THR A 177 13.20 -0.32 -7.46
CA THR A 177 13.03 -1.65 -6.86
C THR A 177 11.57 -2.09 -6.91
N LEU A 178 10.63 -1.18 -6.58
CA LEU A 178 9.20 -1.47 -6.70
C LEU A 178 8.80 -1.73 -8.15
N VAL A 179 9.23 -0.90 -9.10
CA VAL A 179 8.93 -1.09 -10.54
C VAL A 179 9.45 -2.42 -11.04
N THR A 180 10.64 -2.84 -10.63
CA THR A 180 11.21 -4.16 -10.97
C THR A 180 10.35 -5.29 -10.42
N ALA A 181 9.93 -5.21 -9.16
CA ALA A 181 9.04 -6.21 -8.55
C ALA A 181 7.70 -6.33 -9.30
N LEU A 182 7.11 -5.19 -9.69
CA LEU A 182 5.87 -5.16 -10.49
C LEU A 182 6.05 -5.83 -11.87
N ALA A 183 7.20 -5.64 -12.51
CA ALA A 183 7.50 -6.24 -13.82
C ALA A 183 7.70 -7.76 -13.72
N MET A 184 8.40 -8.24 -12.70
CA MET A 184 8.70 -9.67 -12.52
C MET A 184 7.44 -10.51 -12.31
N SER A 185 6.44 -10.00 -11.59
CA SER A 185 5.18 -10.71 -11.36
C SER A 185 4.35 -10.92 -12.64
N ARG A 186 4.55 -10.09 -13.64
CA ARG A 186 3.88 -10.21 -14.96
C ARG A 186 4.49 -11.31 -15.84
N SER A 187 5.76 -11.65 -15.61
CA SER A 187 6.50 -12.63 -16.42
C SER A 187 6.42 -14.05 -15.84
N ALA A 188 5.93 -14.22 -14.61
CA ALA A 188 5.79 -15.52 -13.98
C ALA A 188 4.41 -16.11 -14.27
N PRO A 189 4.29 -17.24 -15.00
CA PRO A 189 3.05 -17.99 -15.01
C PRO A 189 2.74 -18.44 -13.58
N ALA A 190 1.47 -18.34 -13.17
CA ALA A 190 0.96 -18.58 -11.80
C ALA A 190 1.41 -19.90 -11.12
N ALA A 191 2.13 -20.76 -11.84
CA ALA A 191 2.60 -22.07 -11.37
C ALA A 191 4.01 -22.06 -10.74
N ARG A 192 4.82 -20.99 -10.84
CA ARG A 192 6.23 -20.98 -10.37
C ARG A 192 6.50 -20.32 -9.02
N LEU A 193 5.48 -19.81 -8.36
CA LEU A 193 5.63 -19.18 -7.03
C LEU A 193 5.20 -20.11 -5.87
N ARG A 194 5.08 -21.41 -6.13
CA ARG A 194 4.75 -22.44 -5.13
C ARG A 194 5.94 -23.36 -4.84
N ALA A 195 7.17 -22.89 -4.89
CA ALA A 195 8.34 -23.67 -4.51
C ALA A 195 9.08 -23.02 -3.33
#